data_912a04f4a268640ffe1fa74fa73c2776
#
_entry.id   912a04f4a268640ffe1fa74fa73c2776
#
_cell.length_a   1.000
_cell.length_b   1.000
_cell.length_c   1.000
_cell.angle_alpha   90.00
_cell.angle_beta   90.00
_cell.angle_gamma   90.00
#
_symmetry.space_group_name_H-M   'P 1'
#
loop_
_entity.id
_entity.type
_entity.pdbx_description
1 polymer ?
#
loop_
_entity_poly.entity_id
_entity_poly.type
_entity_poly.pdbx_seq_one_letter_code
_entity_poly.pdbx_strand_id
1 'polypeptide(L)'
;RATGLVEEAMLLANESVARILADSEVPAAYRVHEQPSAEDLRHTVAPLDELGLLGPGDAAALMAGEPSAIQRVLDAARGTRGEYLASALRLRAQRRAVYLPENLGHYALGAPAYCHFTSPIRRYPDVTVHRALKVLIGMAADAGMDAKTRARELAALPQLCRTCSDRERAADAASRESQQVKMAELYARHVGESFSGIVVGVERYGLFVRLDETCAEGLL
;
A
#
# COMPACT_ATOMS: atom_id res chain seq x y z
N ARG A 1 -10.43 -1.27 -19.10
CA ARG A 1 -9.75 -0.13 -19.77
C ARG A 1 -10.22 1.23 -19.23
N ALA A 2 -11.52 1.47 -19.04
CA ALA A 2 -12.03 2.74 -18.52
C ALA A 2 -11.60 2.98 -17.05
N THR A 3 -11.61 1.95 -16.22
CA THR A 3 -11.14 2.02 -14.83
C THR A 3 -9.66 2.40 -14.72
N GLY A 4 -8.81 1.84 -15.58
CA GLY A 4 -7.38 2.21 -15.62
C GLY A 4 -7.13 3.68 -16.00
N LEU A 5 -7.92 4.23 -16.93
CA LEU A 5 -7.82 5.65 -17.27
C LEU A 5 -8.18 6.56 -16.09
N VAL A 6 -9.24 6.21 -15.35
CA VAL A 6 -9.62 6.96 -14.14
C VAL A 6 -8.54 6.84 -13.06
N GLU A 7 -7.98 5.65 -12.88
CA GLU A 7 -6.89 5.40 -11.94
C GLU A 7 -5.67 6.28 -12.25
N GLU A 8 -5.20 6.28 -13.50
CA GLU A 8 -4.08 7.13 -13.92
C GLU A 8 -4.36 8.62 -13.72
N ALA A 9 -5.57 9.08 -14.05
CA ALA A 9 -5.97 10.47 -13.82
C ALA A 9 -5.98 10.83 -12.34
N MET A 10 -6.42 9.92 -11.46
CA MET A 10 -6.40 10.11 -10.01
C MET A 10 -4.97 10.13 -9.45
N LEU A 11 -4.09 9.24 -9.93
CA LEU A 11 -2.68 9.23 -9.55
C LEU A 11 -1.99 10.53 -9.93
N LEU A 12 -2.19 10.98 -11.18
CA LEU A 12 -1.65 12.24 -11.66
C LEU A 12 -2.13 13.44 -10.84
N ALA A 13 -3.42 13.51 -10.51
CA ALA A 13 -3.97 14.59 -9.70
C ALA A 13 -3.38 14.58 -8.27
N ASN A 14 -3.30 13.40 -7.64
CA ASN A 14 -2.73 13.23 -6.31
C ASN A 14 -1.26 13.67 -6.26
N GLU A 15 -0.45 13.24 -7.25
CA GLU A 15 0.97 13.58 -7.34
C GLU A 15 1.18 15.07 -7.63
N SER A 16 0.41 15.64 -8.57
CA SER A 16 0.51 17.06 -8.94
C SER A 16 0.22 17.98 -7.75
N VAL A 17 -0.84 17.69 -6.99
CA VAL A 17 -1.18 18.46 -5.79
C VAL A 17 -0.11 18.30 -4.72
N ALA A 18 0.40 17.08 -4.51
CA ALA A 18 1.45 16.84 -3.54
C ALA A 18 2.74 17.62 -3.86
N ARG A 19 3.13 17.67 -5.15
CA ARG A 19 4.31 18.45 -5.60
C ARG A 19 4.10 19.95 -5.36
N ILE A 20 2.95 20.50 -5.74
CA ILE A 20 2.64 21.92 -5.54
C ILE A 20 2.75 22.30 -4.04
N LEU A 21 2.22 21.47 -3.15
CA LEU A 21 2.30 21.71 -1.70
C LEU A 21 3.72 21.55 -1.17
N ALA A 22 4.48 20.55 -1.63
CA ALA A 22 5.86 20.33 -1.24
C ALA A 22 6.78 21.46 -1.70
N ASP A 23 6.65 21.92 -2.96
CA ASP A 23 7.44 23.02 -3.53
C ASP A 23 7.14 24.36 -2.85
N SER A 24 5.94 24.50 -2.28
CA SER A 24 5.51 25.71 -1.55
C SER A 24 5.76 25.64 -0.05
N GLU A 25 6.41 24.56 0.43
CA GLU A 25 6.69 24.33 1.86
C GLU A 25 5.42 24.38 2.74
N VAL A 26 4.25 24.07 2.16
CA VAL A 26 2.99 24.04 2.90
C VAL A 26 2.83 22.68 3.57
N PRO A 27 2.74 22.62 4.92
CA PRO A 27 2.48 21.38 5.63
C PRO A 27 1.13 20.78 5.22
N ALA A 28 1.14 19.50 4.90
CA ALA A 28 -0.04 18.76 4.47
C ALA A 28 0.05 17.28 4.90
N ALA A 29 -1.04 16.55 4.81
CA ALA A 29 -1.03 15.11 5.06
C ALA A 29 -0.52 14.37 3.80
N TYR A 30 0.78 14.15 3.72
CA TYR A 30 1.38 13.35 2.65
C TYR A 30 1.14 11.86 2.88
N ARG A 31 0.99 11.11 1.78
CA ARG A 31 0.96 9.65 1.80
C ARG A 31 2.36 9.15 1.50
N VAL A 32 3.05 8.73 2.53
CA VAL A 32 4.44 8.31 2.46
C VAL A 32 4.54 6.80 2.41
N HIS A 33 5.38 6.29 1.53
CA HIS A 33 5.75 4.89 1.46
C HIS A 33 7.26 4.79 1.37
N GLU A 34 7.87 4.41 2.49
CA GLU A 34 9.31 4.29 2.58
C GLU A 34 9.82 3.08 1.77
N GLN A 35 11.07 3.16 1.34
CA GLN A 35 11.78 2.04 0.74
C GLN A 35 11.88 0.87 1.74
N PRO A 36 11.76 -0.38 1.27
CA PRO A 36 12.02 -1.56 2.10
C PRO A 36 13.41 -1.51 2.73
N SER A 37 13.55 -2.04 3.93
CA SER A 37 14.87 -2.17 4.54
C SER A 37 15.70 -3.25 3.83
N ALA A 38 17.04 -3.14 3.91
CA ALA A 38 17.93 -4.16 3.37
C ALA A 38 17.71 -5.53 4.02
N GLU A 39 17.20 -5.57 5.25
CA GLU A 39 16.86 -6.80 5.97
C GLU A 39 15.59 -7.44 5.38
N ASP A 40 14.54 -6.67 5.17
CA ASP A 40 13.29 -7.13 4.55
C ASP A 40 13.56 -7.70 3.15
N LEU A 41 14.43 -7.03 2.38
CA LEU A 41 14.80 -7.46 1.03
C LEU A 41 15.65 -8.76 1.05
N ARG A 42 16.55 -8.93 2.01
CA ARG A 42 17.34 -10.18 2.16
C ARG A 42 16.44 -11.41 2.30
N HIS A 43 15.38 -11.32 3.08
CA HIS A 43 14.45 -12.43 3.28
C HIS A 43 13.65 -12.80 2.03
N THR A 44 13.66 -11.98 0.99
CA THR A 44 12.98 -12.28 -0.28
C THR A 44 13.91 -12.90 -1.32
N VAL A 45 15.20 -12.62 -1.26
CA VAL A 45 16.17 -13.04 -2.29
C VAL A 45 16.33 -14.57 -2.34
N ALA A 46 16.58 -15.22 -1.19
CA ALA A 46 16.80 -16.66 -1.17
C ALA A 46 15.62 -17.48 -1.70
N PRO A 47 14.36 -17.24 -1.28
CA PRO A 47 13.23 -17.96 -1.85
C PRO A 47 12.99 -17.70 -3.35
N LEU A 48 13.28 -16.49 -3.84
CA LEU A 48 13.17 -16.16 -5.26
C LEU A 48 14.24 -16.85 -6.10
N ASP A 49 15.45 -17.01 -5.56
CA ASP A 49 16.54 -17.74 -6.19
C ASP A 49 16.23 -19.24 -6.27
N GLU A 50 15.75 -19.85 -5.17
CA GLU A 50 15.29 -21.23 -5.13
C GLU A 50 14.19 -21.53 -6.15
N LEU A 51 13.35 -20.55 -6.46
CA LEU A 51 12.31 -20.65 -7.50
C LEU A 51 12.87 -20.47 -8.92
N GLY A 52 14.16 -20.12 -9.07
CA GLY A 52 14.77 -19.83 -10.37
C GLY A 52 14.24 -18.55 -11.04
N LEU A 53 13.75 -17.60 -10.25
CA LEU A 53 13.14 -16.35 -10.72
C LEU A 53 14.15 -15.19 -10.80
N LEU A 54 15.37 -15.38 -10.32
CA LEU A 54 16.43 -14.37 -10.36
C LEU A 54 17.35 -14.57 -11.57
N GLY A 55 17.50 -13.52 -12.35
CA GLY A 55 18.53 -13.43 -13.40
C GLY A 55 19.87 -12.93 -12.86
N PRO A 56 20.91 -12.92 -13.70
CA PRO A 56 22.23 -12.40 -13.33
C PRO A 56 22.14 -10.94 -12.86
N GLY A 57 22.59 -10.68 -11.63
CA GLY A 57 22.59 -9.35 -11.02
C GLY A 57 21.29 -8.94 -10.32
N ASP A 58 20.18 -9.69 -10.50
CA ASP A 58 18.90 -9.33 -9.87
C ASP A 58 18.96 -9.38 -8.35
N ALA A 59 19.69 -10.32 -7.75
CA ALA A 59 19.85 -10.37 -6.30
C ALA A 59 20.47 -9.07 -5.74
N ALA A 60 21.53 -8.56 -6.37
CA ALA A 60 22.19 -7.32 -5.96
C ALA A 60 21.28 -6.10 -6.17
N ALA A 61 20.59 -6.03 -7.32
CA ALA A 61 19.65 -4.96 -7.64
C ALA A 61 18.43 -4.94 -6.71
N LEU A 62 17.88 -6.13 -6.35
CA LEU A 62 16.83 -6.25 -5.34
C LEU A 62 17.31 -5.75 -3.98
N MET A 63 18.52 -6.14 -3.57
CA MET A 63 19.12 -5.69 -2.30
C MET A 63 19.37 -4.18 -2.26
N ALA A 64 19.63 -3.56 -3.44
CA ALA A 64 19.71 -2.12 -3.59
C ALA A 64 18.35 -1.43 -3.60
N GLY A 65 17.25 -2.21 -3.65
CA GLY A 65 15.88 -1.68 -3.71
C GLY A 65 15.51 -1.09 -5.07
N GLU A 66 16.13 -1.58 -6.15
CA GLU A 66 15.84 -1.09 -7.51
C GLU A 66 14.45 -1.54 -7.97
N PRO A 67 13.51 -0.62 -8.28
CA PRO A 67 12.17 -0.99 -8.73
C PRO A 67 12.15 -1.84 -9.99
N SER A 68 13.12 -1.62 -10.90
CA SER A 68 13.27 -2.38 -12.14
C SER A 68 13.58 -3.87 -11.90
N ALA A 69 14.36 -4.19 -10.87
CA ALA A 69 14.65 -5.57 -10.50
C ALA A 69 13.40 -6.28 -9.99
N ILE A 70 12.60 -5.59 -9.18
CA ILE A 70 11.30 -6.11 -8.71
C ILE A 70 10.40 -6.42 -9.91
N GLN A 71 10.32 -5.52 -10.89
CA GLN A 71 9.49 -5.72 -12.06
C GLN A 71 9.95 -6.92 -12.89
N ARG A 72 11.26 -7.08 -13.13
CA ARG A 72 11.81 -8.24 -13.85
C ARG A 72 11.45 -9.55 -13.18
N VAL A 73 11.58 -9.64 -11.86
CA VAL A 73 11.24 -10.84 -11.10
C VAL A 73 9.74 -11.16 -11.22
N LEU A 74 8.86 -10.16 -11.11
CA LEU A 74 7.43 -10.36 -11.27
C LEU A 74 7.05 -10.78 -12.69
N ASP A 75 7.72 -10.22 -13.70
CA ASP A 75 7.52 -10.61 -15.10
C ASP A 75 8.01 -12.04 -15.37
N ALA A 76 9.15 -12.44 -14.79
CA ALA A 76 9.65 -13.81 -14.86
C ALA A 76 8.73 -14.81 -14.15
N ALA A 77 8.09 -14.42 -13.05
CA ALA A 77 7.16 -15.25 -12.31
C ALA A 77 5.80 -15.42 -12.98
N ARG A 78 5.41 -14.48 -13.87
CA ARG A 78 4.07 -14.42 -14.46
C ARG A 78 3.69 -15.69 -15.20
N GLY A 79 2.53 -16.28 -14.87
CA GLY A 79 2.04 -17.52 -15.46
C GLY A 79 2.74 -18.78 -14.95
N THR A 80 3.70 -18.66 -14.03
CA THR A 80 4.37 -19.80 -13.39
C THR A 80 3.70 -20.15 -12.05
N ARG A 81 4.01 -21.34 -11.51
CA ARG A 81 3.58 -21.72 -10.15
C ARG A 81 4.17 -20.81 -9.06
N GLY A 82 5.26 -20.10 -9.36
CA GLY A 82 5.94 -19.16 -8.46
C GLY A 82 5.31 -17.78 -8.42
N GLU A 83 4.39 -17.42 -9.30
CA GLU A 83 3.80 -16.08 -9.42
C GLU A 83 3.20 -15.58 -8.10
N TYR A 84 2.41 -16.44 -7.45
CA TYR A 84 1.82 -16.07 -6.16
C TYR A 84 2.87 -15.84 -5.09
N LEU A 85 3.86 -16.74 -4.97
CA LEU A 85 4.90 -16.63 -3.96
C LEU A 85 5.78 -15.41 -4.20
N ALA A 86 6.17 -15.13 -5.44
CA ALA A 86 6.91 -13.94 -5.79
C ALA A 86 6.15 -12.65 -5.42
N SER A 87 4.86 -12.59 -5.73
CA SER A 87 3.99 -11.47 -5.36
C SER A 87 3.83 -11.33 -3.85
N ALA A 88 3.66 -12.44 -3.12
CA ALA A 88 3.53 -12.44 -1.66
C ALA A 88 4.82 -12.01 -0.97
N LEU A 89 5.99 -12.50 -1.41
CA LEU A 89 7.30 -12.10 -0.89
C LEU A 89 7.55 -10.62 -1.11
N ARG A 90 7.25 -10.10 -2.32
CA ARG A 90 7.33 -8.67 -2.61
C ARG A 90 6.49 -7.85 -1.64
N LEU A 91 5.22 -8.23 -1.44
CA LEU A 91 4.30 -7.49 -0.56
C LEU A 91 4.77 -7.52 0.91
N ARG A 92 5.31 -8.67 1.37
CA ARG A 92 5.86 -8.80 2.73
C ARG A 92 7.08 -7.94 2.96
N ALA A 93 7.95 -7.77 1.95
CA ALA A 93 9.14 -6.94 2.04
C ALA A 93 8.81 -5.43 2.07
N GLN A 94 7.66 -5.02 1.55
CA GLN A 94 7.31 -3.61 1.50
C GLN A 94 6.86 -3.08 2.87
N ARG A 95 7.36 -1.89 3.21
CA ARG A 95 6.81 -1.13 4.34
C ARG A 95 5.39 -0.71 4.04
N ARG A 96 4.60 -0.54 5.07
CA ARG A 96 3.23 -0.03 4.90
C ARG A 96 3.27 1.47 4.66
N ALA A 97 2.50 1.95 3.67
CA ALA A 97 2.31 3.38 3.50
C ALA A 97 1.56 3.99 4.69
N VAL A 98 1.96 5.19 5.10
CA VAL A 98 1.42 5.93 6.24
C VAL A 98 1.15 7.38 5.86
N TYR A 99 0.38 8.09 6.69
CA TYR A 99 0.27 9.54 6.57
C TYR A 99 1.30 10.21 7.46
N LEU A 100 2.02 11.19 6.90
CA LEU A 100 2.99 12.03 7.62
C LEU A 100 2.80 13.49 7.21
N PRO A 101 3.14 14.44 8.11
CA PRO A 101 3.14 15.88 7.78
C PRO A 101 4.33 16.28 6.88
N GLU A 102 5.37 15.45 6.83
CA GLU A 102 6.56 15.65 6.00
C GLU A 102 6.47 14.80 4.73
N ASN A 103 6.93 15.35 3.61
CA ASN A 103 7.05 14.61 2.36
C ASN A 103 8.34 13.78 2.35
N LEU A 104 8.22 12.46 2.35
CA LEU A 104 9.35 11.52 2.17
C LEU A 104 9.22 10.70 0.88
N GLY A 105 8.29 11.09 -0.01
CA GLY A 105 8.02 10.37 -1.25
C GLY A 105 7.18 9.11 -1.08
N HIS A 106 6.90 8.46 -2.19
CA HIS A 106 6.14 7.20 -2.23
C HIS A 106 6.86 6.17 -3.10
N TYR A 107 7.67 5.32 -2.46
CA TYR A 107 8.53 4.35 -3.14
C TYR A 107 7.79 3.46 -4.13
N ALA A 108 6.67 2.85 -3.73
CA ALA A 108 5.93 1.91 -4.58
C ALA A 108 5.33 2.55 -5.84
N LEU A 109 5.13 3.88 -5.85
CA LEU A 109 4.66 4.64 -7.01
C LEU A 109 5.80 5.32 -7.76
N GLY A 110 7.03 5.30 -7.22
CA GLY A 110 8.16 6.06 -7.77
C GLY A 110 7.93 7.58 -7.72
N ALA A 111 7.00 8.05 -6.87
CA ALA A 111 6.60 9.45 -6.81
C ALA A 111 7.44 10.21 -5.76
N PRO A 112 8.08 11.35 -6.11
CA PRO A 112 8.88 12.14 -5.18
C PRO A 112 8.01 12.86 -4.12
N ALA A 113 6.73 13.06 -4.42
CA ALA A 113 5.72 13.57 -3.48
C ALA A 113 4.38 12.94 -3.82
N TYR A 114 3.64 12.52 -2.82
CA TYR A 114 2.32 11.93 -3.01
C TYR A 114 1.40 12.28 -1.85
N CYS A 115 0.15 12.58 -2.16
CA CYS A 115 -0.91 12.76 -1.18
C CYS A 115 -2.22 12.16 -1.68
N HIS A 116 -3.15 11.95 -0.79
CA HIS A 116 -4.51 11.62 -1.17
C HIS A 116 -5.31 12.92 -1.33
N PHE A 117 -5.87 13.16 -2.52
CA PHE A 117 -6.62 14.37 -2.87
C PHE A 117 -7.98 14.08 -3.50
N THR A 118 -8.08 12.98 -4.26
CA THR A 118 -9.20 12.72 -5.18
C THR A 118 -10.44 12.10 -4.54
N SER A 119 -10.45 11.78 -3.24
CA SER A 119 -11.59 11.10 -2.58
C SER A 119 -11.96 11.69 -1.21
N PRO A 120 -12.26 13.01 -1.10
CA PRO A 120 -12.52 13.68 0.18
C PRO A 120 -13.81 13.23 0.89
N ILE A 121 -14.73 12.54 0.18
CA ILE A 121 -15.97 12.01 0.77
C ILE A 121 -15.68 10.90 1.78
N ARG A 122 -14.67 10.06 1.52
CA ARG A 122 -14.39 8.85 2.30
C ARG A 122 -13.03 8.86 3.01
N ARG A 123 -12.15 9.83 2.71
CA ARG A 123 -10.83 9.93 3.33
C ARG A 123 -10.62 11.32 3.91
N TYR A 124 -10.44 11.39 5.21
CA TYR A 124 -10.24 12.66 5.90
C TYR A 124 -8.92 13.36 5.51
N PRO A 125 -7.78 12.66 5.25
CA PRO A 125 -6.57 13.32 4.76
C PRO A 125 -6.80 14.13 3.48
N ASP A 126 -7.64 13.66 2.55
CA ASP A 126 -7.99 14.42 1.34
C ASP A 126 -8.58 15.79 1.68
N VAL A 127 -9.45 15.86 2.70
CA VAL A 127 -10.05 17.14 3.16
C VAL A 127 -8.99 18.11 3.65
N THR A 128 -7.98 17.62 4.39
CA THR A 128 -6.89 18.47 4.89
C THR A 128 -6.00 18.97 3.76
N VAL A 129 -5.74 18.11 2.76
CA VAL A 129 -5.00 18.49 1.55
C VAL A 129 -5.77 19.55 0.74
N HIS A 130 -7.10 19.40 0.57
CA HIS A 130 -7.94 20.43 -0.07
C HIS A 130 -7.86 21.77 0.66
N ARG A 131 -7.87 21.76 2.00
CA ARG A 131 -7.76 22.99 2.80
C ARG A 131 -6.39 23.64 2.61
N ALA A 132 -5.31 22.87 2.68
CA ALA A 132 -3.95 23.35 2.45
C ALA A 132 -3.81 23.97 1.05
N LEU A 133 -4.31 23.30 0.02
CA LEU A 133 -4.31 23.81 -1.36
C LEU A 133 -5.10 25.12 -1.49
N LYS A 134 -6.30 25.20 -0.91
CA LYS A 134 -7.12 26.43 -0.94
C LYS A 134 -6.41 27.61 -0.27
N VAL A 135 -5.71 27.38 0.81
CA VAL A 135 -4.88 28.42 1.44
C VAL A 135 -3.79 28.90 0.49
N LEU A 136 -3.11 27.97 -0.19
CA LEU A 136 -2.02 28.28 -1.12
C LEU A 136 -2.50 29.13 -2.32
N ILE A 137 -3.64 28.78 -2.88
CA ILE A 137 -4.19 29.50 -4.06
C ILE A 137 -5.03 30.74 -3.69
N GLY A 138 -4.97 31.22 -2.45
CA GLY A 138 -5.65 32.43 -2.00
C GLY A 138 -7.15 32.28 -1.70
N MET A 139 -7.65 31.04 -1.63
CA MET A 139 -9.06 30.73 -1.32
C MET A 139 -9.27 30.29 0.14
N ALA A 140 -8.49 30.86 1.06
CA ALA A 140 -8.54 30.47 2.47
C ALA A 140 -9.90 30.71 3.12
N ALA A 141 -10.58 31.80 2.77
CA ALA A 141 -11.91 32.14 3.27
C ALA A 141 -12.95 31.05 2.88
N ASP A 142 -12.89 30.54 1.66
CA ASP A 142 -13.78 29.48 1.16
C ASP A 142 -13.53 28.13 1.86
N ALA A 143 -12.34 27.98 2.46
CA ALA A 143 -12.00 26.80 3.26
C ALA A 143 -12.37 26.97 4.75
N GLY A 144 -12.90 28.12 5.17
CA GLY A 144 -13.13 28.45 6.57
C GLY A 144 -11.84 28.57 7.38
N MET A 145 -10.73 28.97 6.74
CA MET A 145 -9.38 28.95 7.28
C MET A 145 -8.91 30.35 7.64
N ASP A 146 -9.40 30.87 8.79
CA ASP A 146 -8.74 32.03 9.40
C ASP A 146 -7.35 31.66 9.97
N ALA A 147 -6.56 32.67 10.28
CA ALA A 147 -5.18 32.47 10.77
C ALA A 147 -5.11 31.60 12.04
N LYS A 148 -6.08 31.74 12.94
CA LYS A 148 -6.16 30.96 14.18
C LYS A 148 -6.49 29.50 13.93
N THR A 149 -7.47 29.23 13.08
CA THR A 149 -7.87 27.87 12.69
C THR A 149 -6.72 27.17 11.96
N ARG A 150 -6.03 27.87 11.05
CA ARG A 150 -4.86 27.36 10.36
C ARG A 150 -3.74 26.96 11.32
N ALA A 151 -3.37 27.84 12.26
CA ALA A 151 -2.35 27.55 13.25
C ALA A 151 -2.70 26.29 14.09
N ARG A 152 -3.97 26.15 14.48
CA ARG A 152 -4.45 24.98 15.23
C ARG A 152 -4.41 23.69 14.38
N GLU A 153 -4.81 23.74 13.12
CA GLU A 153 -4.76 22.58 12.23
C GLU A 153 -3.31 22.15 11.97
N LEU A 154 -2.40 23.09 11.75
CA LEU A 154 -0.98 22.77 11.57
C LEU A 154 -0.37 22.13 12.82
N ALA A 155 -0.67 22.64 14.01
CA ALA A 155 -0.21 22.06 15.27
C ALA A 155 -0.79 20.63 15.49
N ALA A 156 -2.01 20.36 15.02
CA ALA A 156 -2.66 19.08 15.15
C ALA A 156 -2.27 18.06 14.05
N LEU A 157 -1.63 18.50 12.97
CA LEU A 157 -1.38 17.70 11.77
C LEU A 157 -0.59 16.39 12.05
N PRO A 158 0.47 16.36 12.87
CA PRO A 158 1.18 15.12 13.18
C PRO A 158 0.30 14.10 13.87
N GLN A 159 -0.54 14.52 14.82
CA GLN A 159 -1.46 13.61 15.51
C GLN A 159 -2.58 13.15 14.59
N LEU A 160 -3.07 14.02 13.72
CA LEU A 160 -4.07 13.69 12.72
C LEU A 160 -3.54 12.62 11.75
N CYS A 161 -2.33 12.77 11.24
CA CYS A 161 -1.69 11.78 10.35
C CYS A 161 -1.57 10.41 11.03
N ARG A 162 -1.14 10.36 12.29
CA ARG A 162 -1.10 9.11 13.08
C ARG A 162 -2.49 8.51 13.19
N THR A 163 -3.48 9.30 13.61
CA THR A 163 -4.86 8.82 13.78
C THR A 163 -5.44 8.28 12.48
N CYS A 164 -5.20 8.95 11.35
CA CYS A 164 -5.67 8.47 10.03
C CYS A 164 -5.02 7.14 9.65
N SER A 165 -3.72 6.98 9.87
CA SER A 165 -3.00 5.73 9.62
C SER A 165 -3.50 4.58 10.51
N ASP A 166 -3.79 4.87 11.78
CA ASP A 166 -4.32 3.88 12.72
C ASP A 166 -5.74 3.44 12.35
N ARG A 167 -6.60 4.39 11.97
CA ARG A 167 -7.97 4.10 11.56
C ARG A 167 -8.03 3.34 10.24
N GLU A 168 -7.15 3.64 9.30
CA GLU A 168 -7.00 2.87 8.07
C GLU A 168 -6.63 1.40 8.39
N ARG A 169 -5.64 1.19 9.26
CA ARG A 169 -5.27 -0.17 9.71
C ARG A 169 -6.41 -0.92 10.37
N ALA A 170 -7.16 -0.25 11.24
CA ALA A 170 -8.31 -0.85 11.91
C ALA A 170 -9.42 -1.22 10.91
N ALA A 171 -9.69 -0.35 9.93
CA ALA A 171 -10.67 -0.62 8.87
C ALA A 171 -10.26 -1.81 7.98
N ASP A 172 -8.98 -1.87 7.60
CA ASP A 172 -8.43 -3.00 6.84
C ASP A 172 -8.51 -4.32 7.62
N ALA A 173 -8.22 -4.29 8.92
CA ALA A 173 -8.32 -5.47 9.78
C ALA A 173 -9.77 -5.95 9.88
N ALA A 174 -10.71 -5.05 10.15
CA ALA A 174 -12.13 -5.36 10.23
C ALA A 174 -12.67 -5.92 8.89
N SER A 175 -12.25 -5.35 7.75
CA SER A 175 -12.64 -5.85 6.43
C SER A 175 -12.14 -7.28 6.21
N ARG A 176 -10.88 -7.57 6.53
CA ARG A 176 -10.31 -8.92 6.40
C ARG A 176 -10.99 -9.92 7.31
N GLU A 177 -11.23 -9.55 8.57
CA GLU A 177 -11.94 -10.40 9.53
C GLU A 177 -13.36 -10.72 9.05
N SER A 178 -14.09 -9.72 8.56
CA SER A 178 -15.43 -9.92 7.98
C SER A 178 -15.40 -10.89 6.79
N GLN A 179 -14.40 -10.78 5.91
CA GLN A 179 -14.23 -11.71 4.78
C GLN A 179 -13.91 -13.13 5.27
N GLN A 180 -13.04 -13.28 6.28
CA GLN A 180 -12.72 -14.59 6.87
C GLN A 180 -13.94 -15.26 7.47
N VAL A 181 -14.78 -14.51 8.22
CA VAL A 181 -16.04 -15.03 8.78
C VAL A 181 -16.96 -15.52 7.65
N LYS A 182 -17.12 -14.75 6.58
CA LYS A 182 -17.96 -15.15 5.46
C LYS A 182 -17.41 -16.35 4.68
N MET A 183 -16.08 -16.45 4.55
CA MET A 183 -15.45 -17.63 3.99
C MET A 183 -15.68 -18.87 4.86
N ALA A 184 -15.52 -18.75 6.18
CA ALA A 184 -15.80 -19.84 7.10
C ALA A 184 -17.26 -20.30 7.03
N GLU A 185 -18.24 -19.38 6.98
CA GLU A 185 -19.66 -19.68 6.79
C GLU A 185 -19.93 -20.41 5.46
N LEU A 186 -19.24 -20.01 4.39
CA LEU A 186 -19.36 -20.66 3.08
C LEU A 186 -18.86 -22.11 3.15
N TYR A 187 -17.65 -22.31 3.63
CA TYR A 187 -17.00 -23.61 3.66
C TYR A 187 -17.54 -24.55 4.76
N ALA A 188 -18.24 -24.03 5.76
CA ALA A 188 -18.96 -24.88 6.73
C ALA A 188 -19.98 -25.84 6.07
N ARG A 189 -20.45 -25.49 4.87
CA ARG A 189 -21.37 -26.32 4.08
C ARG A 189 -20.65 -27.38 3.22
N HIS A 190 -19.34 -27.30 3.11
CA HIS A 190 -18.50 -28.15 2.25
C HIS A 190 -17.55 -29.05 3.07
N VAL A 191 -17.88 -29.26 4.34
CA VAL A 191 -17.09 -30.13 5.23
C VAL A 191 -17.12 -31.57 4.69
N GLY A 192 -15.93 -32.14 4.49
CA GLY A 192 -15.74 -33.48 3.92
C GLY A 192 -15.51 -33.51 2.42
N GLU A 193 -15.57 -32.37 1.74
CA GLU A 193 -15.20 -32.25 0.33
C GLU A 193 -13.68 -32.04 0.17
N SER A 194 -13.16 -32.43 -1.00
CA SER A 194 -11.75 -32.26 -1.34
C SER A 194 -11.57 -31.10 -2.30
N PHE A 195 -10.58 -30.26 -2.05
CA PHE A 195 -10.25 -29.08 -2.86
C PHE A 195 -8.79 -29.11 -3.30
N SER A 196 -8.52 -28.53 -4.47
CA SER A 196 -7.16 -28.24 -4.91
C SER A 196 -6.69 -26.93 -4.31
N GLY A 197 -5.43 -26.87 -3.90
CA GLY A 197 -4.85 -25.64 -3.32
C GLY A 197 -3.33 -25.66 -3.33
N ILE A 198 -2.75 -24.51 -3.01
CA ILE A 198 -1.31 -24.30 -2.96
C ILE A 198 -0.90 -24.01 -1.52
N VAL A 199 0.18 -24.62 -1.05
CA VAL A 199 0.80 -24.29 0.24
C VAL A 199 1.40 -22.88 0.14
N VAL A 200 0.91 -21.96 0.97
CA VAL A 200 1.32 -20.54 0.99
C VAL A 200 2.12 -20.18 2.24
N GLY A 201 2.18 -21.08 3.20
CA GLY A 201 2.99 -20.91 4.40
C GLY A 201 3.23 -22.24 5.11
N VAL A 202 4.40 -22.37 5.71
CA VAL A 202 4.79 -23.53 6.52
C VAL A 202 5.17 -23.01 7.90
N GLU A 203 4.45 -23.49 8.91
CA GLU A 203 4.68 -23.12 10.30
C GLU A 203 4.93 -24.37 11.13
N ARG A 204 5.46 -24.21 12.34
CA ARG A 204 5.71 -25.35 13.24
C ARG A 204 4.46 -26.13 13.62
N TYR A 205 3.28 -25.48 13.53
CA TYR A 205 1.99 -26.01 13.94
C TYR A 205 1.08 -26.41 12.75
N GLY A 206 1.54 -26.27 11.51
CA GLY A 206 0.77 -26.70 10.34
C GLY A 206 1.14 -25.98 9.05
N LEU A 207 0.39 -26.30 8.01
CA LEU A 207 0.55 -25.73 6.68
C LEU A 207 -0.62 -24.77 6.39
N PHE A 208 -0.32 -23.57 5.94
CA PHE A 208 -1.32 -22.69 5.37
C PHE A 208 -1.53 -23.05 3.91
N VAL A 209 -2.77 -23.39 3.54
CA VAL A 209 -3.14 -23.74 2.17
C VAL A 209 -4.16 -22.74 1.68
N ARG A 210 -3.93 -22.23 0.48
CA ARG A 210 -4.88 -21.39 -0.24
C ARG A 210 -5.54 -22.20 -1.35
N LEU A 211 -6.86 -22.17 -1.40
CA LEU A 211 -7.65 -22.85 -2.42
C LEU A 211 -7.55 -22.14 -3.78
N ASP A 212 -7.47 -22.90 -4.87
CA ASP A 212 -7.24 -22.34 -6.21
C ASP A 212 -8.44 -21.53 -6.71
N GLU A 213 -9.67 -21.98 -6.45
CA GLU A 213 -10.88 -21.37 -7.01
C GLU A 213 -11.31 -20.09 -6.32
N THR A 214 -11.19 -20.03 -5.00
CA THR A 214 -11.77 -18.93 -4.19
C THR A 214 -10.74 -18.11 -3.47
N CYS A 215 -9.47 -18.49 -3.53
CA CYS A 215 -8.39 -17.90 -2.75
C CYS A 215 -8.63 -17.93 -1.22
N ALA A 216 -9.55 -18.77 -0.73
CA ALA A 216 -9.72 -18.99 0.70
C ALA A 216 -8.47 -19.65 1.28
N GLU A 217 -8.04 -19.19 2.45
CA GLU A 217 -6.88 -19.76 3.14
C GLU A 217 -7.34 -20.50 4.39
N GLY A 218 -6.72 -21.65 4.64
CA GLY A 218 -6.97 -22.47 5.81
C GLY A 218 -5.69 -23.09 6.34
N LEU A 219 -5.71 -23.50 7.62
CA LEU A 219 -4.64 -24.21 8.28
C LEU A 219 -4.91 -25.72 8.24
N LEU A 220 -3.93 -26.50 7.77
CA LEU A 220 -3.88 -27.96 7.85
C LEU A 220 -2.90 -28.39 8.94
#